data_db61fe5afb46eb0a5b51eccc3b8f9d75
#
_entry.id   db61fe5afb46eb0a5b51eccc3b8f9d75
#
_cell.length_a   1.000
_cell.length_b   1.000
_cell.length_c   1.000
_cell.angle_alpha   90.00
_cell.angle_beta   90.00
_cell.angle_gamma   90.00
#
_symmetry.space_group_name_H-M   'P 1'
#
loop_
_entity.id
_entity.type
_entity.pdbx_description
1 polymer ?
#
loop_
_entity_poly.entity_id
_entity_poly.type
_entity_poly.pdbx_seq_one_letter_code
_entity_poly.pdbx_strand_id
1 'polypeptide(L)'
;MTHTENVAIAKNVNLIAHLDIPGGGQVEVRDGLAIVGHIDPPHGTSLIDVSDPSNPRVLARINLTGTASHSHKARFAGDRDLMVVNSEMYDRHFLRKGYEIPRLKAEAIARDGREPTDGELASLLHAPVERMAELHAIAEHGYQDGGFKVYDIADPSAPKLISFQRTGGVGVHRFDCDADYAYISTEMEGYIGNIVVIYDIADPTKIREVSRWHIPGQHVASGETPDWDGVKNRVHHGLRAGDELWVGCWHAGFRVVDLADIHNPRTVAAHNYHPPFPEPTHTVLPLPHEIDGRRIAICVDEEHPHATGQPHAFLWVFDVTDYDNIQPLSTFHVTDFDAPWARAHLDTDGNYNQQRPEIYGPGAHQFQEHMRDNLVYCTWFSAGLQIIDISDPLKPVERGFYIPQPADGFPAPQSNDVDVDKNGIIYLIDRVNGLDILELTE
;
A
#
# COMPACT_ATOMS: atom_id res chain seq x y z
N MET A 1 -18.68 10.54 -32.86
CA MET A 1 -18.08 9.43 -32.09
C MET A 1 -19.24 8.83 -31.31
N THR A 2 -19.59 7.60 -31.61
CA THR A 2 -20.61 6.86 -30.88
C THR A 2 -20.03 6.61 -29.48
N HIS A 3 -20.70 7.12 -28.45
CA HIS A 3 -20.44 6.71 -27.07
C HIS A 3 -20.70 5.20 -27.01
N THR A 4 -19.66 4.37 -27.06
CA THR A 4 -19.75 3.02 -26.54
C THR A 4 -19.99 3.19 -25.06
N GLU A 5 -21.09 2.66 -24.55
CA GLU A 5 -21.34 2.60 -23.12
C GLU A 5 -20.12 1.94 -22.49
N ASN A 6 -19.44 2.64 -21.56
CA ASN A 6 -18.35 2.08 -20.78
C ASN A 6 -18.97 1.06 -19.82
N VAL A 7 -18.84 -0.22 -20.14
CA VAL A 7 -19.36 -1.34 -19.34
C VAL A 7 -18.16 -2.09 -18.79
N ALA A 8 -18.23 -2.57 -17.56
CA ALA A 8 -17.21 -3.46 -17.00
C ALA A 8 -16.96 -4.65 -17.92
N ILE A 9 -15.71 -5.08 -18.03
CA ILE A 9 -15.29 -6.21 -18.84
C ILE A 9 -14.81 -7.33 -17.92
N ALA A 10 -15.34 -8.53 -18.13
CA ALA A 10 -15.04 -9.65 -17.25
C ALA A 10 -14.88 -10.96 -18.04
N LYS A 11 -14.10 -11.87 -17.48
CA LYS A 11 -13.97 -13.27 -17.89
C LYS A 11 -14.00 -14.15 -16.64
N ASN A 12 -14.92 -15.09 -16.59
CA ASN A 12 -15.10 -16.02 -15.47
C ASN A 12 -15.33 -15.32 -14.10
N VAL A 13 -15.77 -14.06 -14.11
CA VAL A 13 -16.05 -13.28 -12.90
C VAL A 13 -17.38 -12.57 -13.08
N ASN A 14 -18.26 -12.68 -12.09
CA ASN A 14 -19.54 -11.99 -12.03
C ASN A 14 -19.51 -10.88 -10.98
N LEU A 15 -20.12 -9.74 -11.29
CA LEU A 15 -20.44 -8.71 -10.33
C LEU A 15 -21.69 -9.12 -9.53
N ILE A 16 -21.56 -9.27 -8.22
CA ILE A 16 -22.67 -9.52 -7.28
C ILE A 16 -23.33 -8.20 -6.89
N ALA A 17 -22.52 -7.24 -6.44
CA ALA A 17 -22.99 -5.93 -6.02
C ALA A 17 -21.88 -4.87 -6.17
N HIS A 18 -22.30 -3.62 -6.31
CA HIS A 18 -21.47 -2.45 -6.23
C HIS A 18 -21.94 -1.57 -5.09
N LEU A 19 -21.01 -1.07 -4.26
CA LEU A 19 -21.28 -0.13 -3.19
C LEU A 19 -20.56 1.19 -3.46
N ASP A 20 -21.34 2.24 -3.73
CA ASP A 20 -20.83 3.59 -3.92
C ASP A 20 -20.36 4.17 -2.58
N ILE A 21 -19.06 4.12 -2.36
CA ILE A 21 -18.34 4.70 -1.23
C ILE A 21 -17.15 5.51 -1.75
N PRO A 22 -16.58 6.42 -0.95
CA PRO A 22 -15.34 7.10 -1.33
C PRO A 22 -14.26 6.10 -1.72
N GLY A 23 -13.40 6.47 -2.67
CA GLY A 23 -12.31 5.64 -3.15
C GLY A 23 -11.42 5.13 -2.03
N GLY A 24 -11.04 3.87 -2.11
CA GLY A 24 -10.31 3.19 -1.05
C GLY A 24 -8.88 2.82 -1.41
N GLY A 25 -8.06 2.73 -0.38
CA GLY A 25 -6.71 2.20 -0.46
C GLY A 25 -6.69 0.70 -0.26
N GLN A 26 -7.23 0.22 0.84
CA GLN A 26 -7.26 -1.21 1.14
C GLN A 26 -8.59 -1.65 1.74
N VAL A 27 -8.90 -2.93 1.54
CA VAL A 27 -10.05 -3.65 2.09
C VAL A 27 -9.58 -4.89 2.82
N GLU A 28 -10.20 -5.20 3.94
CA GLU A 28 -10.08 -6.51 4.61
C GLU A 28 -11.45 -6.97 5.05
N VAL A 29 -11.73 -8.28 4.93
CA VAL A 29 -13.03 -8.86 5.23
C VAL A 29 -12.90 -10.03 6.22
N ARG A 30 -13.70 -9.97 7.29
CA ARG A 30 -13.77 -11.02 8.30
C ARG A 30 -15.21 -11.22 8.74
N ASP A 31 -15.70 -12.46 8.63
CA ASP A 31 -17.00 -12.90 9.15
C ASP A 31 -18.19 -12.00 8.78
N GLY A 32 -18.26 -11.53 7.54
CA GLY A 32 -19.33 -10.69 7.03
C GLY A 32 -19.20 -9.19 7.37
N LEU A 33 -18.07 -8.78 7.92
CA LEU A 33 -17.70 -7.39 8.11
C LEU A 33 -16.51 -7.03 7.21
N ALA A 34 -16.67 -6.03 6.35
CA ALA A 34 -15.60 -5.43 5.59
C ALA A 34 -15.17 -4.10 6.23
N ILE A 35 -13.84 -3.87 6.27
CA ILE A 35 -13.26 -2.58 6.65
C ILE A 35 -12.50 -2.02 5.45
N VAL A 36 -12.74 -0.76 5.13
CA VAL A 36 -12.12 -0.06 4.00
C VAL A 36 -11.44 1.20 4.48
N GLY A 37 -10.11 1.29 4.27
CA GLY A 37 -9.37 2.53 4.45
C GLY A 37 -9.48 3.42 3.21
N HIS A 38 -9.80 4.71 3.37
CA HIS A 38 -10.01 5.64 2.25
C HIS A 38 -8.75 6.44 1.90
N ILE A 39 -8.60 6.76 0.60
CA ILE A 39 -7.46 7.53 0.10
C ILE A 39 -7.61 9.01 0.46
N ASP A 40 -8.77 9.60 0.15
CA ASP A 40 -8.94 11.05 0.21
C ASP A 40 -9.60 11.53 1.49
N PRO A 41 -9.01 12.52 2.17
CA PRO A 41 -9.67 13.18 3.30
C PRO A 41 -10.93 13.96 2.82
N PRO A 42 -11.95 14.13 3.66
CA PRO A 42 -11.97 13.83 5.10
C PRO A 42 -12.35 12.38 5.42
N HIS A 43 -12.42 11.48 4.43
CA HIS A 43 -12.82 10.11 4.62
C HIS A 43 -11.68 9.32 5.27
N GLY A 44 -11.95 8.62 6.37
CA GLY A 44 -10.97 7.80 7.07
C GLY A 44 -11.20 6.32 6.81
N THR A 45 -12.10 5.69 7.55
CA THR A 45 -12.36 4.25 7.45
C THR A 45 -13.86 3.97 7.45
N SER A 46 -14.33 3.12 6.54
CA SER A 46 -15.70 2.60 6.53
C SER A 46 -15.75 1.18 7.08
N LEU A 47 -16.77 0.90 7.92
CA LEU A 47 -17.14 -0.44 8.36
C LEU A 47 -18.44 -0.81 7.62
N ILE A 48 -18.47 -1.97 6.97
CA ILE A 48 -19.50 -2.34 5.99
C ILE A 48 -19.99 -3.75 6.34
N ASP A 49 -21.29 -3.90 6.53
CA ASP A 49 -21.95 -5.21 6.62
C ASP A 49 -21.98 -5.83 5.21
N VAL A 50 -21.32 -6.94 5.05
CA VAL A 50 -21.27 -7.76 3.85
C VAL A 50 -21.71 -9.21 4.11
N SER A 51 -22.45 -9.43 5.21
CA SER A 51 -23.02 -10.73 5.57
C SER A 51 -23.95 -11.27 4.48
N ASP A 52 -24.62 -10.38 3.74
CA ASP A 52 -25.26 -10.65 2.45
C ASP A 52 -24.49 -9.90 1.37
N PRO A 53 -23.62 -10.58 0.58
CA PRO A 53 -22.82 -9.95 -0.46
C PRO A 53 -23.63 -9.22 -1.52
N SER A 54 -24.89 -9.60 -1.71
CA SER A 54 -25.80 -8.97 -2.68
C SER A 54 -26.42 -7.66 -2.17
N ASN A 55 -26.29 -7.37 -0.85
CA ASN A 55 -26.90 -6.19 -0.22
C ASN A 55 -25.95 -5.55 0.81
N PRO A 56 -24.75 -5.11 0.41
CA PRO A 56 -23.78 -4.50 1.31
C PRO A 56 -24.31 -3.19 1.91
N ARG A 57 -23.98 -2.92 3.18
CA ARG A 57 -24.46 -1.71 3.88
C ARG A 57 -23.36 -1.09 4.73
N VAL A 58 -23.14 0.20 4.59
CA VAL A 58 -22.24 0.95 5.48
C VAL A 58 -22.87 1.01 6.89
N LEU A 59 -22.16 0.47 7.87
CA LEU A 59 -22.54 0.51 9.29
C LEU A 59 -22.04 1.78 9.96
N ALA A 60 -20.79 2.14 9.70
CA ALA A 60 -20.15 3.33 10.25
C ALA A 60 -19.10 3.92 9.32
N ARG A 61 -18.85 5.22 9.47
CA ARG A 61 -17.71 5.92 8.84
C ARG A 61 -16.95 6.69 9.91
N ILE A 62 -15.67 6.43 10.01
CA ILE A 62 -14.73 7.22 10.81
C ILE A 62 -14.18 8.30 9.91
N ASN A 63 -14.57 9.56 10.16
CA ASN A 63 -14.05 10.70 9.41
C ASN A 63 -12.80 11.27 10.08
N LEU A 64 -11.89 11.79 9.27
CA LEU A 64 -10.71 12.52 9.73
C LEU A 64 -11.11 13.95 10.15
N THR A 65 -10.41 14.49 11.13
CA THR A 65 -10.70 15.85 11.67
C THR A 65 -10.17 16.97 10.77
N GLY A 66 -9.48 16.65 9.70
CA GLY A 66 -8.89 17.61 8.76
C GLY A 66 -8.52 16.97 7.44
N THR A 67 -7.87 17.74 6.59
CA THR A 67 -7.45 17.33 5.24
C THR A 67 -5.96 17.04 5.13
N ALA A 68 -5.21 17.13 6.23
CA ALA A 68 -3.76 16.92 6.24
C ALA A 68 -3.34 15.44 6.37
N SER A 69 -4.29 14.57 6.73
CA SER A 69 -4.05 13.14 6.96
C SER A 69 -4.93 12.29 6.05
N HIS A 70 -4.49 11.08 5.77
CA HIS A 70 -5.31 10.03 5.21
C HIS A 70 -5.14 8.71 5.97
N SER A 71 -6.04 7.75 5.72
CA SER A 71 -6.18 6.52 6.47
C SER A 71 -6.51 5.37 5.52
N HIS A 72 -5.59 5.11 4.60
CA HIS A 72 -5.82 4.23 3.46
C HIS A 72 -5.68 2.73 3.74
N LYS A 73 -5.29 2.36 4.96
CA LYS A 73 -5.21 0.95 5.41
C LYS A 73 -5.83 0.78 6.78
N ALA A 74 -6.68 -0.24 6.89
CA ALA A 74 -7.22 -0.74 8.14
C ALA A 74 -7.06 -2.26 8.20
N ARG A 75 -6.82 -2.83 9.39
CA ARG A 75 -6.66 -4.27 9.62
C ARG A 75 -7.39 -4.69 10.88
N PHE A 76 -7.95 -5.90 10.87
CA PHE A 76 -8.39 -6.54 12.10
C PHE A 76 -7.17 -7.01 12.91
N ALA A 77 -7.18 -6.80 14.22
CA ALA A 77 -6.12 -7.30 15.10
C ALA A 77 -6.37 -8.79 15.44
N GLY A 78 -5.96 -9.67 14.53
CA GLY A 78 -6.25 -11.10 14.62
C GLY A 78 -7.75 -11.37 14.76
N ASP A 79 -8.17 -12.26 15.66
CA ASP A 79 -9.58 -12.61 15.91
C ASP A 79 -10.26 -11.69 16.93
N ARG A 80 -9.60 -10.61 17.36
CA ARG A 80 -10.16 -9.68 18.36
C ARG A 80 -11.14 -8.72 17.71
N ASP A 81 -12.05 -8.16 18.53
CA ASP A 81 -12.95 -7.08 18.12
C ASP A 81 -12.23 -5.73 18.14
N LEU A 82 -11.04 -5.71 17.53
CA LEU A 82 -10.20 -4.55 17.41
C LEU A 82 -9.82 -4.32 15.94
N MET A 83 -9.70 -3.05 15.58
CA MET A 83 -9.24 -2.60 14.29
C MET A 83 -8.07 -1.63 14.46
N VAL A 84 -6.98 -1.88 13.75
CA VAL A 84 -5.85 -0.97 13.62
C VAL A 84 -5.99 -0.17 12.32
N VAL A 85 -5.72 1.12 12.38
CA VAL A 85 -5.88 2.04 11.23
C VAL A 85 -4.65 2.93 11.14
N ASN A 86 -4.08 3.08 9.95
CA ASN A 86 -2.96 3.99 9.74
C ASN A 86 -3.41 5.47 9.75
N SER A 87 -2.47 6.34 10.05
CA SER A 87 -2.58 7.78 9.85
C SER A 87 -1.29 8.29 9.24
N GLU A 88 -1.39 8.78 8.01
CA GLU A 88 -0.26 9.28 7.22
C GLU A 88 -0.57 10.69 6.72
N MET A 89 0.47 11.49 6.53
CA MET A 89 0.39 12.81 5.89
C MET A 89 -0.12 12.66 4.46
N TYR A 90 -1.27 13.28 4.14
CA TYR A 90 -1.92 13.11 2.83
C TYR A 90 -1.07 13.68 1.70
N ASP A 91 -0.74 14.98 1.74
CA ASP A 91 0.10 15.63 0.73
C ASP A 91 1.60 15.54 1.09
N ARG A 92 2.07 14.33 1.37
CA ARG A 92 3.43 14.08 1.90
C ARG A 92 4.55 14.60 0.98
N HIS A 93 4.36 14.56 -0.33
CA HIS A 93 5.36 15.03 -1.28
C HIS A 93 5.55 16.54 -1.24
N PHE A 94 4.50 17.27 -0.94
CA PHE A 94 4.54 18.71 -0.77
C PHE A 94 4.92 19.09 0.66
N LEU A 95 4.21 18.59 1.66
CA LEU A 95 4.37 19.00 3.06
C LEU A 95 5.73 18.64 3.66
N ARG A 96 6.38 17.56 3.21
CA ARG A 96 7.76 17.22 3.60
C ARG A 96 8.76 18.32 3.33
N LYS A 97 8.53 19.17 2.33
CA LYS A 97 9.39 20.32 2.02
C LYS A 97 9.53 21.27 3.21
N GLY A 98 8.54 21.30 4.09
CA GLY A 98 8.59 22.09 5.32
C GLY A 98 9.77 21.71 6.23
N TYR A 99 10.15 20.45 6.30
CA TYR A 99 11.30 20.00 7.11
C TYR A 99 12.65 20.54 6.60
N GLU A 100 12.73 21.01 5.35
CA GLU A 100 13.93 21.63 4.79
C GLU A 100 14.09 23.12 5.16
N ILE A 101 13.02 23.79 5.57
CA ILE A 101 13.03 25.25 5.85
C ILE A 101 14.08 25.63 6.88
N PRO A 102 14.25 24.97 8.04
CA PRO A 102 15.26 25.35 9.02
C PRO A 102 16.68 25.32 8.44
N ARG A 103 17.01 24.31 7.64
CA ARG A 103 18.32 24.21 6.98
C ARG A 103 18.51 25.34 5.96
N LEU A 104 17.52 25.58 5.10
CA LEU A 104 17.58 26.62 4.08
C LEU A 104 17.70 28.03 4.69
N LYS A 105 17.02 28.28 5.80
CA LYS A 105 17.16 29.53 6.57
C LYS A 105 18.59 29.70 7.11
N ALA A 106 19.14 28.66 7.74
CA ALA A 106 20.50 28.68 8.27
C ALA A 106 21.54 28.94 7.16
N GLU A 107 21.41 28.30 6.01
CA GLU A 107 22.27 28.50 4.85
C GLU A 107 22.17 29.94 4.28
N ALA A 108 20.96 30.49 4.19
CA ALA A 108 20.75 31.87 3.72
C ALA A 108 21.36 32.89 4.68
N ILE A 109 21.18 32.71 5.99
CA ILE A 109 21.78 33.57 7.01
C ILE A 109 23.30 33.51 6.93
N ALA A 110 23.90 32.33 6.77
CA ALA A 110 25.35 32.18 6.65
C ALA A 110 25.90 32.82 5.38
N ARG A 111 25.17 32.79 4.27
CA ARG A 111 25.59 33.34 2.97
C ARG A 111 25.32 34.84 2.86
N ASP A 112 24.11 35.31 3.24
CA ASP A 112 23.57 36.63 2.93
C ASP A 112 23.42 37.53 4.15
N GLY A 113 23.62 36.99 5.37
CA GLY A 113 23.46 37.71 6.64
C GLY A 113 22.02 38.04 7.02
N ARG A 114 21.03 37.46 6.34
CA ARG A 114 19.59 37.65 6.59
C ARG A 114 18.78 36.37 6.38
N GLU A 115 17.59 36.33 6.95
CA GLU A 115 16.64 35.28 6.61
C GLU A 115 16.12 35.43 5.17
N PRO A 116 15.85 34.29 4.47
CA PRO A 116 15.21 34.32 3.17
C PRO A 116 13.74 34.72 3.31
N THR A 117 13.22 35.37 2.28
CA THR A 117 11.78 35.65 2.14
C THR A 117 11.03 34.39 1.74
N ASP A 118 9.68 34.39 1.91
CA ASP A 118 8.85 33.26 1.47
C ASP A 118 8.95 33.00 -0.04
N GLY A 119 9.13 34.04 -0.86
CA GLY A 119 9.35 33.90 -2.30
C GLY A 119 10.68 33.20 -2.62
N GLU A 120 11.75 33.49 -1.87
CA GLU A 120 13.06 32.80 -2.03
C GLU A 120 12.97 31.35 -1.54
N LEU A 121 12.31 31.07 -0.41
CA LEU A 121 12.07 29.72 0.08
C LEU A 121 11.21 28.91 -0.90
N ALA A 122 10.13 29.49 -1.39
CA ALA A 122 9.24 28.85 -2.36
C ALA A 122 9.98 28.46 -3.64
N SER A 123 10.88 29.36 -4.14
CA SER A 123 11.73 29.04 -5.30
C SER A 123 12.69 27.87 -5.01
N LEU A 124 13.35 27.86 -3.87
CA LEU A 124 14.28 26.79 -3.47
C LEU A 124 13.58 25.44 -3.26
N LEU A 125 12.37 25.48 -2.73
CA LEU A 125 11.55 24.31 -2.43
C LEU A 125 10.70 23.84 -3.64
N HIS A 126 10.73 24.58 -4.77
CA HIS A 126 9.80 24.36 -5.87
C HIS A 126 8.35 24.26 -5.37
N ALA A 127 7.92 25.26 -4.60
CA ALA A 127 6.62 25.30 -3.96
C ALA A 127 5.87 26.57 -4.36
N PRO A 128 4.51 26.55 -4.41
CA PRO A 128 3.71 27.75 -4.55
C PRO A 128 3.87 28.68 -3.34
N VAL A 129 4.04 29.97 -3.58
CA VAL A 129 4.22 30.96 -2.47
C VAL A 129 2.98 31.03 -1.57
N GLU A 130 1.81 30.88 -2.13
CA GLU A 130 0.52 30.87 -1.42
C GLU A 130 0.36 29.72 -0.44
N ARG A 131 1.13 28.63 -0.61
CA ARG A 131 1.12 27.47 0.29
C ARG A 131 2.29 27.46 1.31
N MET A 132 3.12 28.51 1.35
CA MET A 132 4.28 28.54 2.26
C MET A 132 3.87 28.49 3.74
N ALA A 133 2.69 29.01 4.11
CA ALA A 133 2.20 28.92 5.48
C ALA A 133 2.04 27.46 5.97
N GLU A 134 1.64 26.54 5.10
CA GLU A 134 1.56 25.10 5.42
C GLU A 134 2.94 24.52 5.70
N LEU A 135 3.94 24.89 4.88
CA LEU A 135 5.32 24.42 5.05
C LEU A 135 5.98 25.00 6.33
N HIS A 136 5.69 26.25 6.66
CA HIS A 136 6.14 26.84 7.93
C HIS A 136 5.53 26.15 9.14
N ALA A 137 4.26 25.77 9.10
CA ALA A 137 3.63 25.01 10.17
C ALA A 137 4.30 23.65 10.38
N ILE A 138 4.67 22.95 9.29
CA ILE A 138 5.45 21.71 9.36
C ILE A 138 6.85 21.98 9.92
N ALA A 139 7.52 23.04 9.49
CA ALA A 139 8.86 23.39 9.99
C ALA A 139 8.86 23.69 11.50
N GLU A 140 7.81 24.33 12.01
CA GLU A 140 7.69 24.75 13.41
C GLU A 140 7.18 23.64 14.33
N HIS A 141 6.18 22.89 13.89
CA HIS A 141 5.46 21.97 14.77
C HIS A 141 5.63 20.50 14.40
N GLY A 142 6.19 20.20 13.21
CA GLY A 142 6.19 18.87 12.62
C GLY A 142 4.77 18.37 12.27
N TYR A 143 4.67 17.19 11.71
CA TYR A 143 3.38 16.54 11.48
C TYR A 143 2.89 15.84 12.75
N GLN A 144 1.70 16.21 13.24
CA GLN A 144 1.22 15.82 14.56
C GLN A 144 0.26 14.63 14.56
N ASP A 145 -0.34 14.27 13.42
CA ASP A 145 -1.33 13.19 13.31
C ASP A 145 -0.74 11.90 12.66
N GLY A 146 0.59 11.77 12.65
CA GLY A 146 1.29 10.60 12.12
C GLY A 146 1.35 9.44 13.09
N GLY A 147 0.95 8.24 12.65
CA GLY A 147 0.99 7.05 13.49
C GLY A 147 -0.07 6.02 13.12
N PHE A 148 -0.56 5.30 14.12
CA PHE A 148 -1.69 4.38 13.94
C PHE A 148 -2.65 4.46 15.13
N LYS A 149 -3.92 4.18 14.85
CA LYS A 149 -5.03 4.24 15.81
C LYS A 149 -5.60 2.86 16.02
N VAL A 150 -6.00 2.53 17.25
CA VAL A 150 -6.67 1.28 17.59
C VAL A 150 -8.11 1.59 18.02
N TYR A 151 -9.04 0.92 17.38
CA TYR A 151 -10.47 1.06 17.64
C TYR A 151 -11.05 -0.24 18.20
N ASP A 152 -11.96 -0.12 19.18
CA ASP A 152 -12.91 -1.15 19.58
C ASP A 152 -14.04 -1.18 18.54
N ILE A 153 -14.29 -2.34 17.96
CA ILE A 153 -15.30 -2.62 16.95
C ILE A 153 -16.25 -3.74 17.36
N ALA A 154 -16.36 -4.04 18.67
CA ALA A 154 -17.35 -5.01 19.18
C ALA A 154 -18.79 -4.64 18.76
N ASP A 155 -19.06 -3.34 18.60
CA ASP A 155 -20.21 -2.82 17.86
C ASP A 155 -19.68 -2.09 16.60
N PRO A 156 -19.68 -2.73 15.42
CA PRO A 156 -19.14 -2.13 14.22
C PRO A 156 -19.96 -0.93 13.71
N SER A 157 -21.17 -0.70 14.22
CA SER A 157 -21.96 0.50 13.94
C SER A 157 -21.53 1.71 14.76
N ALA A 158 -20.74 1.51 15.83
CA ALA A 158 -20.30 2.54 16.75
C ALA A 158 -18.82 2.33 17.18
N PRO A 159 -17.85 2.33 16.22
CA PRO A 159 -16.46 2.10 16.53
C PRO A 159 -15.91 3.15 17.50
N LYS A 160 -15.12 2.72 18.49
CA LYS A 160 -14.59 3.61 19.55
C LYS A 160 -13.07 3.64 19.51
N LEU A 161 -12.49 4.83 19.40
CA LEU A 161 -11.03 5.01 19.52
C LEU A 161 -10.59 4.63 20.94
N ILE A 162 -9.68 3.65 21.03
CA ILE A 162 -9.03 3.26 22.29
C ILE A 162 -7.76 4.06 22.49
N SER A 163 -6.90 4.07 21.45
CA SER A 163 -5.57 4.70 21.55
C SER A 163 -5.07 5.20 20.21
N PHE A 164 -4.14 6.14 20.29
CA PHE A 164 -3.37 6.63 19.15
C PHE A 164 -1.88 6.54 19.48
N GLN A 165 -1.16 5.68 18.77
CA GLN A 165 0.29 5.58 18.84
C GLN A 165 0.93 6.45 17.77
N ARG A 166 1.65 7.49 18.17
CA ARG A 166 2.38 8.35 17.25
C ARG A 166 3.67 7.69 16.80
N THR A 167 4.05 7.95 15.54
CA THR A 167 5.34 7.56 14.95
C THR A 167 6.08 8.78 14.38
N GLY A 168 7.23 8.58 13.74
CA GLY A 168 8.03 9.64 13.16
C GLY A 168 7.60 10.07 11.75
N GLY A 169 8.28 11.06 11.22
CA GLY A 169 8.19 11.51 9.82
C GLY A 169 6.79 11.89 9.38
N VAL A 170 6.33 11.25 8.30
CA VAL A 170 4.99 11.47 7.72
C VAL A 170 3.92 10.52 8.30
N GLY A 171 4.24 9.75 9.33
CA GLY A 171 3.34 8.77 9.92
C GLY A 171 3.50 7.37 9.35
N VAL A 172 2.42 6.58 9.36
CA VAL A 172 2.42 5.17 8.96
C VAL A 172 1.85 5.02 7.56
N HIS A 173 2.68 4.49 6.65
CA HIS A 173 2.24 4.20 5.28
C HIS A 173 1.52 2.86 5.19
N ARG A 174 2.22 1.78 5.48
CA ARG A 174 1.70 0.40 5.45
C ARG A 174 2.00 -0.31 6.76
N PHE A 175 1.25 -1.33 7.05
CA PHE A 175 1.45 -2.15 8.25
C PHE A 175 0.73 -3.49 8.13
N ASP A 176 1.10 -4.42 8.98
CA ASP A 176 0.35 -5.62 9.28
C ASP A 176 0.16 -5.73 10.80
N CYS A 177 -0.78 -6.53 11.26
CA CYS A 177 -0.95 -6.82 12.67
C CYS A 177 -1.60 -8.19 12.91
N ASP A 178 -1.29 -8.76 14.05
CA ASP A 178 -1.99 -9.89 14.62
C ASP A 178 -2.66 -9.50 15.95
N ALA A 179 -3.06 -10.47 16.77
CA ALA A 179 -3.74 -10.19 18.03
C ALA A 179 -2.84 -9.45 19.05
N ASP A 180 -1.54 -9.61 18.98
CA ASP A 180 -0.59 -9.14 19.99
C ASP A 180 0.36 -8.07 19.50
N TYR A 181 0.67 -8.05 18.19
CA TYR A 181 1.70 -7.15 17.62
C TYR A 181 1.21 -6.42 16.37
N ALA A 182 1.77 -5.21 16.17
CA ALA A 182 1.65 -4.45 14.93
C ALA A 182 3.04 -4.22 14.31
N TYR A 183 3.17 -4.51 13.01
CA TYR A 183 4.39 -4.43 12.21
C TYR A 183 4.31 -3.20 11.33
N ILE A 184 4.84 -2.09 11.82
CA ILE A 184 4.57 -0.75 11.29
C ILE A 184 5.70 -0.30 10.35
N SER A 185 5.36 0.01 9.09
CA SER A 185 6.28 0.69 8.17
C SER A 185 6.17 2.20 8.36
N THR A 186 7.23 2.80 8.92
CA THR A 186 7.25 4.22 9.27
C THR A 186 8.67 4.79 9.26
N GLU A 187 8.76 6.11 9.12
CA GLU A 187 10.02 6.84 9.31
C GLU A 187 10.31 7.01 10.80
N MET A 188 11.57 6.85 11.19
CA MET A 188 12.02 7.05 12.56
C MET A 188 13.27 7.92 12.60
N GLU A 189 13.41 8.71 13.66
CA GLU A 189 14.61 9.53 13.87
C GLU A 189 15.87 8.68 13.86
N GLY A 190 16.89 9.13 13.13
CA GLY A 190 18.16 8.43 12.95
C GLY A 190 18.21 7.44 11.79
N TYR A 191 17.10 7.27 11.06
CA TYR A 191 17.01 6.38 9.90
C TYR A 191 16.69 7.12 8.61
N ILE A 192 17.08 6.55 7.47
CA ILE A 192 16.69 7.03 6.15
C ILE A 192 15.53 6.17 5.62
N GLY A 193 14.42 6.82 5.24
CA GLY A 193 13.21 6.17 4.75
C GLY A 193 12.50 5.34 5.81
N ASN A 194 11.49 4.58 5.38
CA ASN A 194 10.72 3.75 6.29
C ASN A 194 11.51 2.51 6.72
N ILE A 195 11.36 2.15 7.98
CA ILE A 195 11.82 0.90 8.59
C ILE A 195 10.61 0.13 9.13
N VAL A 196 10.78 -1.11 9.59
CA VAL A 196 9.78 -1.81 10.40
C VAL A 196 9.98 -1.45 11.86
N VAL A 197 8.91 -1.01 12.53
CA VAL A 197 8.84 -0.88 13.99
C VAL A 197 7.76 -1.82 14.50
N ILE A 198 8.10 -2.69 15.43
CA ILE A 198 7.17 -3.66 16.01
C ILE A 198 6.64 -3.08 17.33
N TYR A 199 5.31 -3.04 17.44
CA TYR A 199 4.62 -2.58 18.64
C TYR A 199 3.83 -3.72 19.28
N ASP A 200 3.88 -3.84 20.59
CA ASP A 200 2.98 -4.67 21.39
C ASP A 200 1.63 -3.95 21.51
N ILE A 201 0.57 -4.56 21.02
CA ILE A 201 -0.81 -4.10 21.05
C ILE A 201 -1.74 -5.05 21.82
N ALA A 202 -1.18 -6.04 22.56
CA ALA A 202 -1.95 -6.98 23.35
C ALA A 202 -2.85 -6.27 24.39
N ASP A 203 -2.33 -5.22 25.04
CA ASP A 203 -3.13 -4.23 25.76
C ASP A 203 -3.22 -2.95 24.92
N PRO A 204 -4.30 -2.71 24.16
CA PRO A 204 -4.41 -1.58 23.25
C PRO A 204 -4.44 -0.22 23.97
N THR A 205 -4.59 -0.20 25.30
CA THR A 205 -4.51 1.01 26.13
C THR A 205 -3.07 1.35 26.54
N LYS A 206 -2.10 0.45 26.29
CA LYS A 206 -0.68 0.57 26.70
C LYS A 206 0.26 0.10 25.60
N ILE A 207 0.05 0.60 24.41
CA ILE A 207 0.91 0.30 23.26
C ILE A 207 2.36 0.69 23.56
N ARG A 208 3.30 -0.19 23.22
CA ARG A 208 4.72 0.06 23.41
C ARG A 208 5.55 -0.50 22.26
N GLU A 209 6.60 0.19 21.90
CA GLU A 209 7.60 -0.30 20.96
C GLU A 209 8.34 -1.51 21.58
N VAL A 210 8.50 -2.57 20.78
CA VAL A 210 9.19 -3.81 21.15
C VAL A 210 10.55 -3.88 20.50
N SER A 211 10.63 -3.66 19.20
CA SER A 211 11.86 -3.77 18.42
C SER A 211 11.75 -3.01 17.09
N ARG A 212 12.89 -2.90 16.42
CA ARG A 212 13.01 -2.31 15.07
C ARG A 212 13.79 -3.25 14.17
N TRP A 213 13.39 -3.27 12.91
CA TRP A 213 14.16 -3.90 11.85
C TRP A 213 14.30 -2.91 10.67
N HIS A 214 15.48 -2.89 10.04
CA HIS A 214 15.80 -2.01 8.92
C HIS A 214 16.72 -2.69 7.92
N ILE A 215 16.78 -2.16 6.70
CA ILE A 215 17.75 -2.58 5.68
C ILE A 215 19.13 -2.03 6.07
N PRO A 216 20.22 -2.82 5.94
CA PRO A 216 21.58 -2.30 6.20
C PRO A 216 21.85 -1.00 5.40
N GLY A 217 22.40 0.00 6.09
CA GLY A 217 22.63 1.34 5.55
C GLY A 217 21.55 2.37 5.90
N GLN A 218 20.40 1.96 6.44
CA GLN A 218 19.35 2.92 6.83
C GLN A 218 19.63 3.61 8.19
N HIS A 219 20.34 2.97 9.13
CA HIS A 219 20.55 3.52 10.48
C HIS A 219 21.75 4.48 10.52
N VAL A 220 21.58 5.66 9.94
CA VAL A 220 22.65 6.67 9.83
C VAL A 220 23.12 7.22 11.17
N ALA A 221 22.26 7.25 12.20
CA ALA A 221 22.65 7.68 13.53
C ALA A 221 23.64 6.70 14.21
N SER A 222 23.70 5.43 13.79
CA SER A 222 24.70 4.47 14.25
C SER A 222 26.01 4.50 13.43
N GLY A 223 26.08 5.36 12.40
CA GLY A 223 27.22 5.47 11.49
C GLY A 223 27.12 4.57 10.27
N GLU A 224 25.99 3.92 10.03
CA GLU A 224 25.77 3.22 8.78
C GLU A 224 25.77 4.20 7.60
N THR A 225 26.27 3.76 6.46
CA THR A 225 26.27 4.54 5.22
C THR A 225 25.48 3.77 4.17
N PRO A 226 24.42 4.37 3.60
CA PRO A 226 23.70 3.74 2.49
C PRO A 226 24.60 3.62 1.26
N ASP A 227 24.43 2.52 0.52
CA ASP A 227 25.08 2.25 -0.77
C ASP A 227 24.19 2.65 -1.95
N TRP A 228 23.16 3.43 -1.71
CA TRP A 228 22.18 3.93 -2.68
C TRP A 228 21.91 5.43 -2.49
N ASP A 229 21.36 6.07 -3.54
CA ASP A 229 20.96 7.48 -3.50
C ASP A 229 19.48 7.65 -3.11
N GLY A 230 19.22 8.64 -2.27
CA GLY A 230 17.86 9.04 -1.87
C GLY A 230 17.15 8.01 -0.98
N VAL A 231 15.83 7.87 -1.17
CA VAL A 231 14.95 7.00 -0.35
C VAL A 231 14.43 5.78 -1.11
N LYS A 232 15.13 5.35 -2.14
CA LYS A 232 14.69 4.24 -2.99
C LYS A 232 14.69 2.89 -2.28
N ASN A 233 15.67 2.66 -1.40
CA ASN A 233 15.75 1.46 -0.57
C ASN A 233 15.10 1.74 0.78
N ARG A 234 13.85 1.35 0.92
CA ARG A 234 13.04 1.56 2.12
C ARG A 234 12.03 0.44 2.29
N VAL A 235 11.56 0.21 3.48
CA VAL A 235 10.45 -0.69 3.73
C VAL A 235 9.18 -0.09 3.11
N HIS A 236 8.48 -0.90 2.31
CA HIS A 236 7.11 -0.57 1.92
C HIS A 236 6.14 -1.11 2.96
N HIS A 237 6.03 -2.44 3.11
CA HIS A 237 5.42 -3.04 4.28
C HIS A 237 5.88 -4.49 4.48
N GLY A 238 5.74 -4.97 5.71
CA GLY A 238 5.99 -6.35 6.07
C GLY A 238 4.69 -7.05 6.42
N LEU A 239 4.52 -8.28 5.91
CA LEU A 239 3.38 -9.14 6.19
C LEU A 239 3.84 -10.36 6.96
N ARG A 240 3.15 -10.70 8.05
CA ARG A 240 3.52 -11.84 8.89
C ARG A 240 3.01 -13.16 8.32
N ALA A 241 3.90 -14.14 8.26
CA ALA A 241 3.59 -15.53 7.92
C ALA A 241 4.28 -16.48 8.92
N GLY A 242 3.56 -16.92 9.94
CA GLY A 242 4.12 -17.71 11.04
C GLY A 242 5.14 -16.90 11.87
N ASP A 243 6.37 -17.44 12.00
CA ASP A 243 7.46 -16.75 12.71
C ASP A 243 8.34 -15.90 11.78
N GLU A 244 7.83 -15.55 10.60
CA GLU A 244 8.54 -14.72 9.63
C GLU A 244 7.75 -13.46 9.27
N LEU A 245 8.49 -12.39 8.97
CA LEU A 245 7.94 -11.19 8.35
C LEU A 245 8.51 -11.09 6.93
N TRP A 246 7.62 -11.08 5.94
CA TRP A 246 7.95 -10.93 4.54
C TRP A 246 7.83 -9.47 4.14
N VAL A 247 8.95 -8.86 3.78
CA VAL A 247 9.06 -7.41 3.68
C VAL A 247 9.37 -6.97 2.26
N GLY A 248 8.44 -6.28 1.61
CA GLY A 248 8.70 -5.53 0.38
C GLY A 248 9.55 -4.30 0.69
N CYS A 249 10.68 -4.15 -0.01
CA CYS A 249 11.70 -3.15 0.30
C CYS A 249 11.97 -2.18 -0.87
N TRP A 250 10.96 -1.87 -1.68
CA TRP A 250 11.09 -1.00 -2.85
C TRP A 250 12.22 -1.47 -3.79
N HIS A 251 13.18 -0.57 -4.11
CA HIS A 251 14.30 -0.91 -5.01
C HIS A 251 15.40 -1.77 -4.33
N ALA A 252 15.18 -2.21 -3.10
CA ALA A 252 16.00 -3.23 -2.45
C ALA A 252 15.43 -4.65 -2.58
N GLY A 253 14.35 -4.84 -3.40
CA GLY A 253 13.69 -6.12 -3.55
C GLY A 253 12.91 -6.52 -2.30
N PHE A 254 13.04 -7.77 -1.84
CA PHE A 254 12.39 -8.22 -0.62
C PHE A 254 13.35 -8.82 0.40
N ARG A 255 12.87 -8.91 1.64
CA ARG A 255 13.57 -9.54 2.76
C ARG A 255 12.62 -10.49 3.49
N VAL A 256 13.18 -11.59 4.03
CA VAL A 256 12.53 -12.43 5.01
C VAL A 256 13.21 -12.20 6.36
N VAL A 257 12.42 -11.86 7.36
CA VAL A 257 12.90 -11.53 8.70
C VAL A 257 12.36 -12.54 9.70
N ASP A 258 13.26 -13.22 10.40
CA ASP A 258 12.93 -14.17 11.47
C ASP A 258 12.43 -13.38 12.69
N LEU A 259 11.25 -13.75 13.17
CA LEU A 259 10.56 -13.20 14.34
C LEU A 259 10.43 -14.20 15.49
N ALA A 260 11.15 -15.34 15.46
CA ALA A 260 11.12 -16.31 16.57
C ALA A 260 11.52 -15.65 17.90
N ASP A 261 12.41 -14.66 17.86
CA ASP A 261 12.62 -13.68 18.94
C ASP A 261 12.13 -12.31 18.47
N ILE A 262 10.90 -11.95 18.82
CA ILE A 262 10.25 -10.67 18.46
C ILE A 262 11.03 -9.43 18.93
N HIS A 263 11.88 -9.58 19.99
CA HIS A 263 12.72 -8.50 20.50
C HIS A 263 14.02 -8.31 19.70
N ASN A 264 14.37 -9.27 18.84
CA ASN A 264 15.60 -9.25 18.05
C ASN A 264 15.39 -9.79 16.64
N PRO A 265 14.55 -9.11 15.83
CA PRO A 265 14.25 -9.52 14.45
C PRO A 265 15.51 -9.56 13.59
N ARG A 266 15.67 -10.60 12.77
CA ARG A 266 16.88 -10.82 11.96
C ARG A 266 16.54 -11.19 10.54
N THR A 267 17.24 -10.57 9.58
CA THR A 267 17.17 -10.99 8.18
C THR A 267 17.70 -12.41 8.03
N VAL A 268 16.89 -13.31 7.48
CA VAL A 268 17.26 -14.70 7.14
C VAL A 268 17.34 -14.93 5.63
N ALA A 269 16.68 -14.08 4.84
CA ALA A 269 16.78 -14.13 3.38
C ALA A 269 16.69 -12.73 2.77
N ALA A 270 17.34 -12.56 1.63
CA ALA A 270 17.32 -11.32 0.85
C ALA A 270 17.36 -11.64 -0.64
N HIS A 271 16.46 -11.04 -1.40
CA HIS A 271 16.51 -11.11 -2.86
C HIS A 271 16.25 -9.74 -3.46
N ASN A 272 17.07 -9.35 -4.43
CA ASN A 272 16.91 -8.07 -5.14
C ASN A 272 17.11 -8.28 -6.64
N TYR A 273 16.13 -7.86 -7.43
CA TYR A 273 16.13 -7.92 -8.89
C TYR A 273 16.23 -6.53 -9.55
N HIS A 274 16.37 -5.48 -8.72
CA HIS A 274 16.64 -4.14 -9.22
C HIS A 274 18.14 -3.93 -9.49
N PRO A 275 18.55 -3.02 -10.38
CA PRO A 275 17.77 -2.01 -11.08
C PRO A 275 17.22 -2.41 -12.46
N PRO A 276 17.45 -3.62 -13.05
CA PRO A 276 16.95 -3.92 -14.40
C PRO A 276 15.43 -3.80 -14.54
N PHE A 277 14.70 -4.08 -13.46
CA PHE A 277 13.27 -3.89 -13.37
C PHE A 277 12.99 -2.59 -12.59
N PRO A 278 12.36 -1.58 -13.23
CA PRO A 278 12.28 -0.24 -12.66
C PRO A 278 11.19 -0.08 -11.60
N GLU A 279 10.11 -0.89 -11.68
CA GLU A 279 8.99 -0.78 -10.75
C GLU A 279 9.35 -1.35 -9.38
N PRO A 280 9.02 -0.66 -8.28
CA PRO A 280 9.47 -1.05 -6.95
C PRO A 280 8.73 -2.27 -6.41
N THR A 281 9.43 -3.12 -5.68
CA THR A 281 8.85 -4.24 -4.94
C THR A 281 7.85 -3.76 -3.90
N HIS A 282 6.57 -4.14 -4.07
CA HIS A 282 5.47 -3.70 -3.24
C HIS A 282 5.13 -4.71 -2.14
N THR A 283 4.71 -5.90 -2.52
CA THR A 283 4.18 -6.92 -1.60
C THR A 283 4.81 -8.27 -1.89
N VAL A 284 5.14 -9.03 -0.85
CA VAL A 284 5.65 -10.39 -0.94
C VAL A 284 5.07 -11.26 0.16
N LEU A 285 4.63 -12.47 -0.18
CA LEU A 285 4.16 -13.48 0.77
C LEU A 285 4.46 -14.91 0.27
N PRO A 286 4.76 -15.87 1.18
CA PRO A 286 4.81 -17.26 0.83
C PRO A 286 3.39 -17.83 0.72
N LEU A 287 3.22 -18.85 -0.09
CA LEU A 287 2.01 -19.67 -0.02
C LEU A 287 1.96 -20.42 1.32
N PRO A 288 0.75 -20.71 1.84
CA PRO A 288 0.59 -21.43 3.11
C PRO A 288 0.94 -22.93 3.00
N HIS A 289 1.29 -23.41 1.83
CA HIS A 289 1.62 -24.81 1.52
C HIS A 289 2.70 -24.89 0.42
N GLU A 290 3.31 -26.04 0.28
CA GLU A 290 4.29 -26.32 -0.77
C GLU A 290 3.59 -26.81 -2.06
N ILE A 291 4.19 -26.51 -3.21
CA ILE A 291 3.83 -27.06 -4.51
C ILE A 291 4.99 -27.93 -4.99
N ASP A 292 4.75 -29.23 -5.22
CA ASP A 292 5.75 -30.21 -5.66
C ASP A 292 7.04 -30.22 -4.81
N GLY A 293 6.86 -30.05 -3.47
CA GLY A 293 7.97 -30.04 -2.51
C GLY A 293 8.79 -28.73 -2.53
N ARG A 294 8.27 -27.68 -3.14
CA ARG A 294 8.88 -26.34 -3.15
C ARG A 294 8.04 -25.38 -2.31
N ARG A 295 8.71 -24.60 -1.49
CA ARG A 295 8.11 -23.43 -0.86
C ARG A 295 8.09 -22.29 -1.87
N ILE A 296 6.90 -21.82 -2.21
CA ILE A 296 6.68 -20.78 -3.22
C ILE A 296 6.33 -19.47 -2.53
N ALA A 297 6.92 -18.38 -3.01
CA ALA A 297 6.51 -17.02 -2.64
C ALA A 297 6.03 -16.25 -3.88
N ILE A 298 5.00 -15.43 -3.66
CA ILE A 298 4.48 -14.48 -4.64
C ILE A 298 4.98 -13.11 -4.27
N CYS A 299 5.46 -12.38 -5.26
CA CYS A 299 5.87 -10.99 -5.12
C CYS A 299 5.24 -10.15 -6.22
N VAL A 300 4.86 -8.92 -5.92
CA VAL A 300 4.31 -7.99 -6.89
C VAL A 300 5.02 -6.65 -6.76
N ASP A 301 5.29 -6.04 -7.92
CA ASP A 301 5.78 -4.67 -8.00
C ASP A 301 4.61 -3.68 -8.04
N GLU A 302 4.85 -2.41 -7.73
CA GLU A 302 3.86 -1.34 -7.82
C GLU A 302 4.09 -0.52 -9.09
N GLU A 303 3.06 -0.40 -9.91
CA GLU A 303 3.07 0.48 -11.07
C GLU A 303 3.26 1.94 -10.66
N HIS A 304 4.25 2.59 -11.23
CA HIS A 304 4.48 4.03 -11.09
C HIS A 304 4.44 4.73 -12.46
N PRO A 305 4.16 6.03 -12.52
CA PRO A 305 4.29 6.79 -13.76
C PRO A 305 5.72 6.73 -14.28
N HIS A 306 5.91 6.21 -15.48
CA HIS A 306 7.22 6.07 -16.14
C HIS A 306 7.16 6.39 -17.63
N ALA A 307 8.30 6.48 -18.27
CA ALA A 307 8.39 6.79 -19.70
C ALA A 307 7.90 5.61 -20.57
N THR A 308 7.38 5.93 -21.75
CA THR A 308 7.01 4.94 -22.76
C THR A 308 8.16 3.96 -23.04
N GLY A 309 7.84 2.67 -23.07
CA GLY A 309 8.81 1.60 -23.36
C GLY A 309 9.48 0.98 -22.13
N GLN A 310 9.17 1.47 -20.93
CA GLN A 310 9.52 0.75 -19.71
C GLN A 310 8.50 -0.39 -19.48
N PRO A 311 8.93 -1.53 -18.88
CA PRO A 311 7.98 -2.57 -18.48
C PRO A 311 7.07 -2.05 -17.39
N HIS A 312 5.79 -2.42 -17.46
CA HIS A 312 4.84 -2.22 -16.37
C HIS A 312 5.19 -3.10 -15.17
N ALA A 313 4.67 -2.75 -14.00
CA ALA A 313 4.72 -3.62 -12.83
C ALA A 313 4.01 -4.94 -13.09
N PHE A 314 4.54 -6.04 -12.56
CA PHE A 314 4.01 -7.37 -12.76
C PHE A 314 4.22 -8.28 -11.54
N LEU A 315 3.72 -9.51 -11.65
CA LEU A 315 3.79 -10.50 -10.59
C LEU A 315 4.93 -11.48 -10.84
N TRP A 316 5.67 -11.80 -9.79
CA TRP A 316 6.73 -12.78 -9.73
C TRP A 316 6.31 -14.02 -8.93
N VAL A 317 6.78 -15.17 -9.37
CA VAL A 317 6.73 -16.43 -8.63
C VAL A 317 8.15 -16.86 -8.31
N PHE A 318 8.47 -17.04 -7.02
CA PHE A 318 9.79 -17.44 -6.54
C PHE A 318 9.74 -18.81 -5.86
N ASP A 319 10.77 -19.62 -6.11
CA ASP A 319 11.14 -20.75 -5.23
C ASP A 319 11.99 -20.21 -4.08
N VAL A 320 11.50 -20.34 -2.87
CA VAL A 320 12.14 -19.87 -1.63
C VAL A 320 12.42 -21.04 -0.68
N THR A 321 12.51 -22.25 -1.22
CA THR A 321 12.83 -23.47 -0.45
C THR A 321 14.19 -23.38 0.21
N ASP A 322 15.16 -22.78 -0.49
CA ASP A 322 16.51 -22.49 0.00
C ASP A 322 16.72 -20.97 0.05
N TYR A 323 16.81 -20.42 1.25
CA TYR A 323 16.99 -18.98 1.46
C TYR A 323 18.35 -18.44 1.00
N ASP A 324 19.37 -19.31 0.91
CA ASP A 324 20.68 -18.93 0.36
C ASP A 324 20.66 -18.94 -1.18
N ASN A 325 19.61 -19.49 -1.80
CA ASN A 325 19.50 -19.66 -3.25
C ASN A 325 18.07 -19.44 -3.76
N ILE A 326 17.48 -18.28 -3.50
CA ILE A 326 16.15 -17.92 -3.99
C ILE A 326 16.15 -17.86 -5.52
N GLN A 327 15.20 -18.56 -6.17
CA GLN A 327 15.11 -18.67 -7.62
C GLN A 327 13.82 -18.02 -8.15
N PRO A 328 13.89 -17.06 -9.08
CA PRO A 328 12.72 -16.65 -9.84
C PRO A 328 12.31 -17.80 -10.78
N LEU A 329 11.08 -18.26 -10.67
CA LEU A 329 10.56 -19.38 -11.49
C LEU A 329 9.82 -18.87 -12.73
N SER A 330 8.97 -17.88 -12.55
CA SER A 330 8.14 -17.32 -13.61
C SER A 330 7.62 -15.95 -13.25
N THR A 331 6.97 -15.31 -14.21
CA THR A 331 6.28 -14.04 -14.06
C THR A 331 4.90 -14.12 -14.71
N PHE A 332 3.98 -13.25 -14.24
CA PHE A 332 2.71 -13.05 -14.90
C PHE A 332 2.53 -11.56 -15.24
N HIS A 333 2.19 -11.31 -16.50
CA HIS A 333 1.99 -9.96 -17.06
C HIS A 333 0.61 -9.86 -17.68
N VAL A 334 0.02 -8.70 -17.60
CA VAL A 334 -1.12 -8.33 -18.43
C VAL A 334 -0.56 -7.68 -19.70
N THR A 335 -0.70 -8.34 -20.85
CA THR A 335 -0.03 -7.93 -22.09
C THR A 335 -0.95 -7.20 -23.06
N ASP A 336 -2.22 -7.59 -23.12
CA ASP A 336 -3.22 -7.02 -24.00
C ASP A 336 -4.46 -6.61 -23.22
N PHE A 337 -5.06 -5.50 -23.64
CA PHE A 337 -6.21 -4.94 -22.96
C PHE A 337 -7.38 -4.86 -23.92
N ASP A 338 -8.42 -5.60 -23.61
CA ASP A 338 -9.68 -5.54 -24.33
C ASP A 338 -10.50 -4.31 -23.94
N ALA A 339 -10.23 -3.72 -22.77
CA ALA A 339 -10.90 -2.52 -22.31
C ALA A 339 -10.43 -1.29 -23.09
N PRO A 340 -11.34 -0.50 -23.71
CA PRO A 340 -10.95 0.63 -24.55
C PRO A 340 -10.26 1.76 -23.79
N TRP A 341 -10.42 1.83 -22.47
CA TRP A 341 -9.79 2.82 -21.59
C TRP A 341 -8.48 2.37 -20.94
N ALA A 342 -8.01 1.15 -21.16
CA ALA A 342 -6.84 0.60 -20.51
C ALA A 342 -5.56 1.45 -20.71
N ARG A 343 -5.50 2.21 -21.80
CA ARG A 343 -4.42 3.15 -22.11
C ARG A 343 -4.80 4.62 -22.01
N ALA A 344 -5.95 4.94 -21.46
CA ALA A 344 -6.46 6.31 -21.40
C ALA A 344 -5.63 7.23 -20.46
N HIS A 345 -4.75 6.64 -19.63
CA HIS A 345 -3.79 7.36 -18.78
C HIS A 345 -2.58 7.91 -19.58
N LEU A 346 -2.35 7.45 -20.80
CA LEU A 346 -1.28 7.94 -21.65
C LEU A 346 -1.72 9.23 -22.37
N ASP A 347 -0.78 10.15 -22.59
CA ASP A 347 -0.99 11.27 -23.49
C ASP A 347 -1.00 10.83 -24.96
N THR A 348 -1.22 11.76 -25.88
CA THR A 348 -1.26 11.49 -27.32
C THR A 348 0.07 10.99 -27.89
N ASP A 349 1.16 11.21 -27.20
CA ASP A 349 2.51 10.80 -27.58
C ASP A 349 2.91 9.48 -26.92
N GLY A 350 1.98 8.86 -26.14
CA GLY A 350 2.20 7.59 -25.46
C GLY A 350 2.94 7.69 -24.12
N ASN A 351 3.08 8.88 -23.57
CA ASN A 351 3.64 9.09 -22.23
C ASN A 351 2.52 9.15 -21.19
N TYR A 352 2.88 8.94 -19.91
CA TYR A 352 1.93 9.12 -18.82
C TYR A 352 1.40 10.56 -18.77
N ASN A 353 0.10 10.70 -18.55
CA ASN A 353 -0.52 12.01 -18.41
C ASN A 353 -0.12 12.65 -17.07
N GLN A 354 0.91 13.47 -17.11
CA GLN A 354 1.43 14.19 -15.93
C GLN A 354 0.45 15.20 -15.31
N GLN A 355 -0.66 15.51 -15.99
CA GLN A 355 -1.70 16.37 -15.43
C GLN A 355 -2.61 15.65 -14.43
N ARG A 356 -2.52 14.30 -14.36
CA ARG A 356 -3.26 13.45 -13.44
C ARG A 356 -2.32 12.41 -12.84
N PRO A 357 -1.40 12.84 -11.94
CA PRO A 357 -0.38 11.94 -11.38
C PRO A 357 -0.93 10.80 -10.52
N GLU A 358 -2.19 10.92 -10.09
CA GLU A 358 -2.92 9.90 -9.32
C GLU A 358 -3.52 8.77 -10.19
N ILE A 359 -3.40 8.84 -11.52
CA ILE A 359 -3.90 7.82 -12.43
C ILE A 359 -2.74 6.96 -12.90
N TYR A 360 -2.79 5.70 -12.50
CA TYR A 360 -1.78 4.69 -12.81
C TYR A 360 -2.18 3.87 -14.03
N GLY A 361 -1.17 3.33 -14.71
CA GLY A 361 -1.30 2.49 -15.89
C GLY A 361 -1.78 1.07 -15.59
N PRO A 362 -1.72 0.19 -16.62
CA PRO A 362 -2.15 -1.19 -16.50
C PRO A 362 -1.06 -2.09 -15.90
N GLY A 363 -0.44 -1.65 -14.82
CA GLY A 363 0.55 -2.42 -14.07
C GLY A 363 0.00 -2.94 -12.75
N ALA A 364 0.69 -3.92 -12.18
CA ALA A 364 0.31 -4.58 -10.95
C ALA A 364 0.45 -3.65 -9.74
N HIS A 365 -0.27 -3.97 -8.65
CA HIS A 365 -0.17 -3.24 -7.40
C HIS A 365 -0.19 -4.15 -6.18
N GLN A 366 -1.33 -4.80 -5.91
CA GLN A 366 -1.56 -5.50 -4.65
C GLN A 366 -2.29 -6.82 -4.89
N PHE A 367 -1.84 -7.89 -4.25
CA PHE A 367 -2.61 -9.13 -4.17
C PHE A 367 -3.19 -9.32 -2.75
N GLN A 368 -4.18 -10.24 -2.61
CA GLN A 368 -4.79 -10.51 -1.32
C GLN A 368 -3.73 -10.90 -0.28
N GLU A 369 -3.82 -10.30 0.91
CA GLU A 369 -2.84 -10.53 1.98
C GLU A 369 -3.09 -11.86 2.75
N HIS A 370 -4.21 -12.53 2.48
CA HIS A 370 -4.59 -13.83 3.06
C HIS A 370 -4.59 -14.93 2.00
N MET A 371 -3.40 -15.46 1.69
CA MET A 371 -3.23 -16.55 0.74
C MET A 371 -3.81 -17.87 1.30
N ARG A 372 -4.62 -18.58 0.50
CA ARG A 372 -5.30 -19.82 0.94
C ARG A 372 -5.03 -21.03 0.08
N ASP A 373 -4.95 -20.82 -1.22
CA ASP A 373 -4.78 -21.85 -2.24
C ASP A 373 -3.82 -21.39 -3.36
N ASN A 374 -3.92 -21.97 -4.53
CA ASN A 374 -3.07 -21.64 -5.67
C ASN A 374 -3.63 -20.51 -6.54
N LEU A 375 -4.70 -19.82 -6.12
CA LEU A 375 -5.22 -18.66 -6.83
C LEU A 375 -4.69 -17.36 -6.21
N VAL A 376 -4.08 -16.55 -7.04
CA VAL A 376 -3.64 -15.21 -6.69
C VAL A 376 -4.61 -14.20 -7.27
N TYR A 377 -5.29 -13.48 -6.42
CA TYR A 377 -6.16 -12.37 -6.78
C TYR A 377 -5.34 -11.09 -6.63
N CYS A 378 -5.10 -10.40 -7.73
CA CYS A 378 -4.19 -9.26 -7.74
C CYS A 378 -4.78 -8.10 -8.53
N THR A 379 -4.65 -6.88 -8.02
CA THR A 379 -5.09 -5.67 -8.72
C THR A 379 -4.02 -5.15 -9.68
N TRP A 380 -4.47 -4.62 -10.80
CA TRP A 380 -3.67 -4.06 -11.89
C TRP A 380 -4.14 -2.64 -12.25
N PHE A 381 -4.37 -1.78 -11.29
CA PHE A 381 -4.89 -0.42 -11.46
C PHE A 381 -5.90 -0.29 -12.61
N SER A 382 -5.50 0.29 -13.77
CA SER A 382 -6.40 0.48 -14.91
C SER A 382 -6.81 -0.81 -15.63
N ALA A 383 -6.15 -1.94 -15.35
CA ALA A 383 -6.50 -3.26 -15.85
C ALA A 383 -7.29 -4.11 -14.83
N GLY A 384 -7.76 -3.52 -13.73
CA GLY A 384 -8.72 -4.13 -12.82
C GLY A 384 -8.13 -5.25 -11.96
N LEU A 385 -8.97 -6.24 -11.66
CA LEU A 385 -8.62 -7.49 -10.95
C LEU A 385 -8.15 -8.54 -11.95
N GLN A 386 -7.04 -9.20 -11.63
CA GLN A 386 -6.56 -10.41 -12.32
C GLN A 386 -6.57 -11.58 -11.34
N ILE A 387 -7.07 -12.74 -11.77
CA ILE A 387 -7.10 -13.98 -11.00
C ILE A 387 -6.17 -14.96 -11.70
N ILE A 388 -5.10 -15.36 -11.02
CA ILE A 388 -3.98 -16.08 -11.60
C ILE A 388 -3.87 -17.44 -10.89
N ASP A 389 -3.93 -18.52 -11.67
CA ASP A 389 -3.69 -19.88 -11.18
C ASP A 389 -2.19 -20.19 -11.27
N ILE A 390 -1.58 -20.48 -10.13
CA ILE A 390 -0.17 -20.83 -9.97
C ILE A 390 0.02 -22.29 -9.52
N SER A 391 -0.96 -23.17 -9.80
CA SER A 391 -0.84 -24.62 -9.51
C SER A 391 0.38 -25.22 -10.17
N ASP A 392 0.79 -24.71 -11.34
CA ASP A 392 2.13 -24.90 -11.91
C ASP A 392 2.93 -23.59 -11.74
N PRO A 393 3.83 -23.49 -10.76
CA PRO A 393 4.56 -22.26 -10.49
C PRO A 393 5.54 -21.86 -11.60
N LEU A 394 5.80 -22.76 -12.57
CA LEU A 394 6.59 -22.46 -13.77
C LEU A 394 5.74 -21.89 -14.91
N LYS A 395 4.40 -21.97 -14.79
CA LYS A 395 3.48 -21.55 -15.85
C LYS A 395 2.19 -20.97 -15.25
N PRO A 396 2.26 -19.79 -14.62
CA PRO A 396 1.06 -19.07 -14.18
C PRO A 396 0.08 -18.87 -15.34
N VAL A 397 -1.21 -19.06 -15.10
CA VAL A 397 -2.23 -18.88 -16.12
C VAL A 397 -3.36 -17.99 -15.60
N GLU A 398 -3.92 -17.14 -16.47
CA GLU A 398 -5.11 -16.37 -16.17
C GLU A 398 -6.31 -17.30 -16.00
N ARG A 399 -6.92 -17.28 -14.81
CA ARG A 399 -8.15 -17.98 -14.48
C ARG A 399 -9.38 -17.14 -14.83
N GLY A 400 -9.28 -15.83 -14.58
CA GLY A 400 -10.32 -14.86 -14.86
C GLY A 400 -9.84 -13.44 -14.58
N PHE A 401 -10.67 -12.47 -14.96
CA PHE A 401 -10.42 -11.06 -14.66
C PHE A 401 -11.72 -10.28 -14.56
N TYR A 402 -11.65 -9.12 -13.90
CA TYR A 402 -12.73 -8.13 -13.88
C TYR A 402 -12.13 -6.73 -13.94
N ILE A 403 -12.47 -5.98 -14.99
CA ILE A 403 -12.05 -4.58 -15.18
C ILE A 403 -13.29 -3.71 -14.98
N PRO A 404 -13.37 -2.93 -13.89
CA PRO A 404 -14.51 -2.04 -13.64
C PRO A 404 -14.66 -1.01 -14.74
N GLN A 405 -15.87 -0.49 -14.93
CA GLN A 405 -16.03 0.71 -15.73
C GLN A 405 -15.34 1.89 -15.00
N PRO A 406 -14.77 2.86 -15.74
CA PRO A 406 -14.26 4.07 -15.13
C PRO A 406 -15.33 4.83 -14.37
N ALA A 407 -14.97 5.40 -13.20
CA ALA A 407 -15.84 6.33 -12.51
C ALA A 407 -16.07 7.62 -13.32
N ASP A 408 -17.17 8.32 -13.04
CA ASP A 408 -17.50 9.56 -13.74
C ASP A 408 -16.36 10.59 -13.62
N GLY A 409 -15.92 11.10 -14.77
CA GLY A 409 -14.82 12.06 -14.86
C GLY A 409 -13.42 11.48 -14.82
N PHE A 410 -13.27 10.15 -14.68
CA PHE A 410 -11.98 9.45 -14.76
C PHE A 410 -11.82 8.72 -16.09
N PRO A 411 -10.59 8.69 -16.66
CA PRO A 411 -10.34 8.04 -17.95
C PRO A 411 -10.23 6.52 -17.86
N ALA A 412 -9.97 5.96 -16.67
CA ALA A 412 -9.77 4.54 -16.42
C ALA A 412 -10.11 4.19 -14.96
N PRO A 413 -10.47 2.93 -14.66
CA PRO A 413 -10.56 2.45 -13.29
C PRO A 413 -9.18 2.48 -12.61
N GLN A 414 -9.16 2.46 -11.29
CA GLN A 414 -7.95 2.47 -10.47
C GLN A 414 -8.07 1.42 -9.36
N SER A 415 -8.24 0.17 -9.77
CA SER A 415 -8.38 -0.96 -8.84
C SER A 415 -7.15 -1.09 -7.98
N ASN A 416 -7.29 -0.93 -6.67
CA ASN A 416 -6.17 -0.72 -5.77
C ASN A 416 -5.84 -1.92 -4.90
N ASP A 417 -6.85 -2.59 -4.35
CA ASP A 417 -6.67 -3.72 -3.43
C ASP A 417 -7.81 -4.72 -3.54
N VAL A 418 -7.56 -5.92 -3.08
CA VAL A 418 -8.53 -7.02 -3.12
C VAL A 418 -8.37 -7.89 -1.88
N ASP A 419 -9.48 -8.31 -1.31
CA ASP A 419 -9.53 -9.40 -0.34
C ASP A 419 -10.56 -10.45 -0.76
N VAL A 420 -10.39 -11.68 -0.28
CA VAL A 420 -11.27 -12.80 -0.59
C VAL A 420 -11.69 -13.47 0.70
N ASP A 421 -12.98 -13.57 0.95
CA ASP A 421 -13.50 -14.18 2.15
C ASP A 421 -13.37 -15.73 2.13
N LYS A 422 -13.72 -16.36 3.26
CA LYS A 422 -13.67 -17.83 3.42
C LYS A 422 -14.63 -18.60 2.49
N ASN A 423 -15.60 -17.92 1.88
CA ASN A 423 -16.57 -18.50 0.95
C ASN A 423 -16.14 -18.29 -0.50
N GLY A 424 -15.02 -17.60 -0.76
CA GLY A 424 -14.53 -17.30 -2.08
C GLY A 424 -15.16 -16.03 -2.70
N ILE A 425 -15.91 -15.25 -1.92
CA ILE A 425 -16.41 -13.94 -2.37
C ILE A 425 -15.25 -12.96 -2.39
N ILE A 426 -15.15 -12.21 -3.48
CA ILE A 426 -14.07 -11.29 -3.78
C ILE A 426 -14.54 -9.85 -3.51
N TYR A 427 -13.74 -9.08 -2.81
CA TYR A 427 -13.99 -7.68 -2.49
C TYR A 427 -12.90 -6.83 -3.12
N LEU A 428 -13.25 -6.14 -4.20
CA LEU A 428 -12.34 -5.31 -5.00
C LEU A 428 -12.59 -3.83 -4.67
N ILE A 429 -11.58 -3.16 -4.12
CA ILE A 429 -11.66 -1.72 -3.86
C ILE A 429 -10.93 -0.92 -4.94
N ASP A 430 -11.60 0.10 -5.45
CA ASP A 430 -11.05 1.05 -6.43
C ASP A 430 -10.77 2.41 -5.77
N ARG A 431 -9.73 3.10 -6.20
CA ARG A 431 -9.35 4.43 -5.66
C ARG A 431 -10.40 5.50 -5.91
N VAL A 432 -11.26 5.31 -6.90
CA VAL A 432 -12.18 6.34 -7.37
C VAL A 432 -13.61 5.83 -7.62
N ASN A 433 -13.83 4.50 -7.60
CA ASN A 433 -15.11 3.89 -7.97
C ASN A 433 -15.77 3.04 -6.86
N GLY A 434 -15.29 3.12 -5.61
CA GLY A 434 -15.91 2.39 -4.50
C GLY A 434 -15.55 0.91 -4.45
N LEU A 435 -16.49 0.07 -3.96
CA LEU A 435 -16.28 -1.34 -3.67
C LEU A 435 -17.17 -2.21 -4.57
N ASP A 436 -16.53 -3.09 -5.35
CA ASP A 436 -17.18 -4.16 -6.09
C ASP A 436 -17.09 -5.48 -5.32
N ILE A 437 -18.21 -6.19 -5.23
CA ILE A 437 -18.31 -7.53 -4.66
C ILE A 437 -18.53 -8.50 -5.80
N LEU A 438 -17.63 -9.46 -5.93
CA LEU A 438 -17.52 -10.31 -7.11
C LEU A 438 -17.51 -11.79 -6.71
N GLU A 439 -17.81 -12.66 -7.66
CA GLU A 439 -17.61 -14.11 -7.55
C GLU A 439 -16.84 -14.64 -8.75
N LEU A 440 -15.93 -15.58 -8.51
CA LEU A 440 -15.29 -16.35 -9.57
C LEU A 440 -16.28 -17.43 -10.03
N THR A 441 -16.55 -17.47 -11.32
CA THR A 441 -17.30 -18.55 -11.97
C THR A 441 -16.35 -19.56 -12.59
N GLU A 442 -16.79 -20.76 -12.88
CA GLU A 442 -15.95 -21.91 -13.34
C GLU A 442 -14.91 -21.60 -14.42
#